data_3fddaa20c4bd7993a43fa41b9456daad
#
_entry.id   3fddaa20c4bd7993a43fa41b9456daad
#
_cell.length_a   1.000
_cell.length_b   1.000
_cell.length_c   1.000
_cell.angle_alpha   90.00
_cell.angle_beta   90.00
_cell.angle_gamma   90.00
#
_symmetry.space_group_name_H-M   'P 1'
#
loop_
_entity.id
_entity.type
_entity.pdbx_description
1 polymer ?
#
loop_
_entity_poly.entity_id
_entity_poly.type
_entity_poly.pdbx_seq_one_letter_code
_entity_poly.pdbx_strand_id
1 'polypeptide(L)'
;MKKAYLVTGASEGIGLEIARLAVLQGASVLMVSLDAAKLAAAAAAIGGDRPPETEVVDLTDSEALDAFLARLDVRGYVPDVLVNNAGHGLSGAFAETDWPRLDAMLRLNVLALARLTHWAAQRMAVRRSGAIVNLSAAVATRPVPFFAAYAASKAFVNNVSQALHYELKAVGVSVSAVHPPAVRTGFASADKANLGSTLVLKLFPTVGPKTVARAVLRAAERRRRSVIIGPIAGIVMGTAVVMPRGLDLAFMSLLFRSPRAS
;
A
#
# COMPACT_ATOMS: atom_id res chain seq x y z
N MET A 1 -19.05 -19.27 -2.63
CA MET A 1 -18.75 -18.76 -1.26
C MET A 1 -18.39 -17.28 -1.37
N LYS A 2 -18.81 -16.44 -0.42
CA LYS A 2 -18.44 -15.02 -0.36
C LYS A 2 -16.98 -14.89 0.02
N LYS A 3 -16.23 -14.03 -0.69
CA LYS A 3 -14.79 -13.82 -0.40
C LYS A 3 -14.58 -13.05 0.91
N ALA A 4 -13.56 -13.41 1.67
CA ALA A 4 -13.11 -12.71 2.85
C ALA A 4 -11.91 -11.82 2.52
N TYR A 5 -12.00 -10.53 2.85
CA TYR A 5 -10.93 -9.55 2.67
C TYR A 5 -10.36 -9.12 4.01
N LEU A 6 -9.03 -9.02 4.09
CA LEU A 6 -8.34 -8.28 5.14
C LEU A 6 -7.69 -7.06 4.52
N VAL A 7 -8.04 -5.86 4.99
CA VAL A 7 -7.56 -4.60 4.43
C VAL A 7 -6.89 -3.76 5.51
N THR A 8 -5.60 -3.47 5.36
CA THR A 8 -4.85 -2.61 6.29
C THR A 8 -4.92 -1.14 5.88
N GLY A 9 -4.86 -0.22 6.87
CA GLY A 9 -5.03 1.21 6.63
C GLY A 9 -6.42 1.54 6.08
N ALA A 10 -7.46 0.88 6.62
CA ALA A 10 -8.80 0.91 6.06
C ALA A 10 -9.70 2.03 6.64
N SER A 11 -9.21 2.86 7.56
CA SER A 11 -10.00 3.95 8.18
C SER A 11 -10.26 5.14 7.26
N GLU A 12 -9.47 5.32 6.20
CA GLU A 12 -9.60 6.45 5.28
C GLU A 12 -9.01 6.13 3.89
N GLY A 13 -9.20 7.03 2.94
CA GLY A 13 -8.52 7.05 1.66
C GLY A 13 -8.74 5.79 0.80
N ILE A 14 -7.65 5.21 0.31
CA ILE A 14 -7.69 4.04 -0.59
C ILE A 14 -8.24 2.81 0.15
N GLY A 15 -7.79 2.56 1.39
CA GLY A 15 -8.19 1.40 2.17
C GLY A 15 -9.69 1.39 2.47
N LEU A 16 -10.26 2.53 2.84
CA LEU A 16 -11.71 2.70 3.03
C LEU A 16 -12.49 2.42 1.75
N GLU A 17 -12.03 2.95 0.60
CA GLU A 17 -12.71 2.69 -0.68
C GLU A 17 -12.61 1.23 -1.12
N ILE A 18 -11.49 0.53 -0.80
CA ILE A 18 -11.37 -0.91 -1.05
C ILE A 18 -12.38 -1.67 -0.20
N ALA A 19 -12.44 -1.40 1.11
CA ALA A 19 -13.37 -2.04 2.03
C ALA A 19 -14.83 -1.83 1.59
N ARG A 20 -15.19 -0.57 1.27
CA ARG A 20 -16.53 -0.22 0.79
C ARG A 20 -16.90 -0.96 -0.49
N LEU A 21 -16.02 -0.99 -1.49
CA LEU A 21 -16.30 -1.67 -2.76
C LEU A 21 -16.36 -3.19 -2.59
N ALA A 22 -15.56 -3.78 -1.70
CA ALA A 22 -15.59 -5.20 -1.40
C ALA A 22 -16.93 -5.61 -0.72
N VAL A 23 -17.40 -4.81 0.26
CA VAL A 23 -18.71 -5.01 0.90
C VAL A 23 -19.83 -4.89 -0.12
N LEU A 24 -19.80 -3.91 -1.02
CA LEU A 24 -20.79 -3.75 -2.10
C LEU A 24 -20.80 -4.95 -3.07
N GLN A 25 -19.70 -5.68 -3.21
CA GLN A 25 -19.62 -6.93 -3.98
C GLN A 25 -20.06 -8.16 -3.16
N GLY A 26 -20.55 -7.96 -1.94
CA GLY A 26 -21.01 -9.02 -1.04
C GLY A 26 -19.91 -9.78 -0.31
N ALA A 27 -18.68 -9.27 -0.28
CA ALA A 27 -17.58 -9.85 0.48
C ALA A 27 -17.72 -9.54 1.99
N SER A 28 -17.16 -10.41 2.85
CA SER A 28 -16.86 -10.05 4.23
C SER A 28 -15.52 -9.30 4.29
N VAL A 29 -15.43 -8.27 5.13
CA VAL A 29 -14.22 -7.44 5.22
C VAL A 29 -13.81 -7.28 6.67
N LEU A 30 -12.54 -7.57 6.95
CA LEU A 30 -11.86 -7.19 8.18
C LEU A 30 -11.00 -5.95 7.89
N MET A 31 -11.38 -4.82 8.48
CA MET A 31 -10.70 -3.54 8.39
C MET A 31 -9.71 -3.39 9.53
N VAL A 32 -8.45 -3.09 9.21
CA VAL A 32 -7.38 -2.90 10.21
C VAL A 32 -6.83 -1.48 10.11
N SER A 33 -6.74 -0.76 11.23
CA SER A 33 -6.11 0.57 11.32
C SER A 33 -5.66 0.87 12.74
N LEU A 34 -4.82 1.89 12.91
CA LEU A 34 -4.34 2.37 14.21
C LEU A 34 -5.40 3.22 14.95
N ASP A 35 -6.14 4.07 14.23
CA ASP A 35 -7.08 5.03 14.80
C ASP A 35 -8.46 4.37 14.99
N ALA A 36 -8.78 4.06 16.24
CA ALA A 36 -10.04 3.41 16.63
C ALA A 36 -11.28 4.23 16.23
N ALA A 37 -11.25 5.54 16.46
CA ALA A 37 -12.40 6.41 16.20
C ALA A 37 -12.68 6.54 14.71
N LYS A 38 -11.64 6.79 13.91
CA LYS A 38 -11.76 6.83 12.43
C LYS A 38 -12.19 5.48 11.88
N LEU A 39 -11.65 4.37 12.40
CA LEU A 39 -11.97 3.04 11.93
C LEU A 39 -13.43 2.69 12.19
N ALA A 40 -13.93 2.97 13.40
CA ALA A 40 -15.34 2.76 13.75
C ALA A 40 -16.28 3.61 12.89
N ALA A 41 -15.96 4.90 12.70
CA ALA A 41 -16.74 5.79 11.85
C ALA A 41 -16.75 5.31 10.38
N ALA A 42 -15.61 4.84 9.87
CA ALA A 42 -15.48 4.31 8.52
C ALA A 42 -16.33 3.04 8.32
N ALA A 43 -16.30 2.12 9.28
CA ALA A 43 -17.10 0.90 9.25
C ALA A 43 -18.61 1.20 9.30
N ALA A 44 -19.01 2.13 10.18
CA ALA A 44 -20.40 2.58 10.28
C ALA A 44 -20.89 3.23 8.98
N ALA A 45 -20.04 4.04 8.33
CA ALA A 45 -20.37 4.70 7.05
C ALA A 45 -20.48 3.72 5.87
N ILE A 46 -19.82 2.57 5.91
CA ILE A 46 -20.00 1.51 4.93
C ILE A 46 -21.36 0.85 5.12
N GLY A 47 -21.73 0.55 6.36
CA GLY A 47 -23.02 -0.03 6.71
C GLY A 47 -23.31 -1.35 5.98
N GLY A 48 -24.62 -1.57 5.70
CA GLY A 48 -25.12 -2.72 4.96
C GLY A 48 -25.55 -3.86 5.89
N ASP A 49 -26.13 -4.93 5.31
CA ASP A 49 -26.63 -6.10 6.05
C ASP A 49 -25.53 -6.86 6.80
N ARG A 50 -24.30 -6.68 6.37
CA ARG A 50 -23.07 -7.22 7.00
C ARG A 50 -22.02 -6.13 7.04
N PRO A 51 -22.01 -5.31 8.08
CA PRO A 51 -20.99 -4.29 8.25
C PRO A 51 -19.60 -4.95 8.36
N PRO A 52 -18.53 -4.26 7.94
CA PRO A 52 -17.19 -4.79 8.07
C PRO A 52 -16.81 -4.97 9.55
N GLU A 53 -16.07 -6.03 9.85
CA GLU A 53 -15.38 -6.20 11.13
C GLU A 53 -14.20 -5.22 11.22
N THR A 54 -13.84 -4.83 12.44
CA THR A 54 -12.73 -3.89 12.68
C THR A 54 -11.77 -4.44 13.73
N GLU A 55 -10.47 -4.24 13.50
CA GLU A 55 -9.39 -4.51 14.47
C GLU A 55 -8.48 -3.28 14.56
N VAL A 56 -8.27 -2.81 15.77
CA VAL A 56 -7.36 -1.69 16.04
C VAL A 56 -5.98 -2.25 16.34
N VAL A 57 -5.01 -2.00 15.46
CA VAL A 57 -3.66 -2.54 15.56
C VAL A 57 -2.65 -1.50 15.12
N ASP A 58 -1.65 -1.24 15.96
CA ASP A 58 -0.44 -0.55 15.51
C ASP A 58 0.46 -1.55 14.76
N LEU A 59 0.47 -1.44 13.45
CA LEU A 59 1.29 -2.31 12.60
C LEU A 59 2.79 -1.99 12.67
N THR A 60 3.20 -0.86 13.28
CA THR A 60 4.61 -0.52 13.51
C THR A 60 5.18 -1.20 14.74
N ASP A 61 4.32 -1.64 15.64
CA ASP A 61 4.65 -2.44 16.81
C ASP A 61 4.63 -3.93 16.44
N SER A 62 5.78 -4.57 16.49
CA SER A 62 5.94 -5.98 16.13
C SER A 62 5.19 -6.94 17.06
N GLU A 63 5.11 -6.62 18.36
CA GLU A 63 4.41 -7.44 19.33
C GLU A 63 2.89 -7.35 19.14
N ALA A 64 2.37 -6.13 18.92
CA ALA A 64 0.97 -5.91 18.61
C ALA A 64 0.56 -6.61 17.30
N LEU A 65 1.41 -6.55 16.27
CA LEU A 65 1.18 -7.23 15.00
C LEU A 65 1.18 -8.76 15.17
N ASP A 66 2.16 -9.33 15.88
CA ASP A 66 2.23 -10.77 16.12
C ASP A 66 1.05 -11.27 16.98
N ALA A 67 0.64 -10.50 18.00
CA ALA A 67 -0.55 -10.81 18.79
C ALA A 67 -1.83 -10.76 17.93
N PHE A 68 -1.94 -9.81 17.02
CA PHE A 68 -3.06 -9.75 16.06
C PHE A 68 -3.10 -10.99 15.16
N LEU A 69 -1.96 -11.37 14.57
CA LEU A 69 -1.88 -12.56 13.72
C LEU A 69 -2.20 -13.85 14.48
N ALA A 70 -1.75 -13.96 15.73
CA ALA A 70 -2.08 -15.08 16.60
C ALA A 70 -3.59 -15.17 16.89
N ARG A 71 -4.26 -14.02 17.12
CA ARG A 71 -5.74 -14.01 17.29
C ARG A 71 -6.47 -14.48 16.02
N LEU A 72 -5.97 -14.10 14.84
CA LEU A 72 -6.54 -14.60 13.58
C LEU A 72 -6.36 -16.11 13.44
N ASP A 73 -5.21 -16.65 13.84
CA ASP A 73 -4.92 -18.08 13.82
C ASP A 73 -5.84 -18.86 14.76
N VAL A 74 -6.04 -18.37 15.99
CA VAL A 74 -6.98 -18.98 16.97
C VAL A 74 -8.42 -19.00 16.43
N ARG A 75 -8.81 -17.94 15.68
CA ARG A 75 -10.13 -17.86 15.02
C ARG A 75 -10.23 -18.75 13.77
N GLY A 76 -9.14 -19.38 13.33
CA GLY A 76 -9.10 -20.10 12.05
C GLY A 76 -9.32 -19.16 10.84
N TYR A 77 -9.06 -17.86 11.00
CA TYR A 77 -9.32 -16.87 9.96
C TYR A 77 -8.18 -16.84 8.94
N VAL A 78 -8.51 -17.17 7.70
CA VAL A 78 -7.59 -17.01 6.56
C VAL A 78 -8.32 -16.21 5.48
N PRO A 79 -7.88 -14.98 5.16
CA PRO A 79 -8.55 -14.19 4.13
C PRO A 79 -8.41 -14.83 2.75
N ASP A 80 -9.39 -14.62 1.87
CA ASP A 80 -9.27 -14.94 0.45
C ASP A 80 -8.42 -13.89 -0.26
N VAL A 81 -8.47 -12.65 0.23
CA VAL A 81 -7.69 -11.52 -0.28
C VAL A 81 -7.10 -10.72 0.88
N LEU A 82 -5.77 -10.68 0.96
CA LEU A 82 -5.05 -9.73 1.81
C LEU A 82 -4.73 -8.48 0.97
N VAL A 83 -5.08 -7.30 1.48
CA VAL A 83 -4.67 -6.02 0.90
C VAL A 83 -3.78 -5.26 1.87
N ASN A 84 -2.48 -5.25 1.63
CA ASN A 84 -1.51 -4.44 2.33
C ASN A 84 -1.54 -3.01 1.76
N ASN A 85 -2.42 -2.19 2.31
CA ASN A 85 -2.60 -0.80 1.91
C ASN A 85 -2.01 0.19 2.93
N ALA A 86 -1.92 -0.19 4.20
CA ALA A 86 -1.30 0.67 5.22
C ALA A 86 0.11 1.11 4.81
N GLY A 87 0.39 2.39 5.00
CA GLY A 87 1.67 2.98 4.66
C GLY A 87 1.61 4.50 4.73
N HIS A 88 2.75 5.14 4.86
CA HIS A 88 2.86 6.58 4.73
C HIS A 88 4.13 7.00 3.99
N GLY A 89 4.12 8.22 3.47
CA GLY A 89 5.25 8.84 2.81
C GLY A 89 6.10 9.64 3.78
N LEU A 90 7.35 9.85 3.42
CA LEU A 90 8.26 10.75 4.11
C LEU A 90 9.16 11.42 3.09
N SER A 91 9.09 12.75 3.03
CA SER A 91 9.88 13.56 2.10
C SER A 91 10.79 14.53 2.87
N GLY A 92 11.89 14.93 2.25
CA GLY A 92 12.88 15.86 2.79
C GLY A 92 14.32 15.40 2.57
N ALA A 93 15.26 16.22 3.00
CA ALA A 93 16.67 15.83 2.99
C ALA A 93 16.90 14.70 3.99
N PHE A 94 17.53 13.61 3.54
CA PHE A 94 17.66 12.39 4.34
C PHE A 94 18.40 12.64 5.67
N ALA A 95 19.45 13.46 5.63
CA ALA A 95 20.25 13.80 6.81
C ALA A 95 19.51 14.70 7.84
N GLU A 96 18.44 15.37 7.41
CA GLU A 96 17.62 16.24 8.26
C GLU A 96 16.33 15.55 8.73
N THR A 97 16.11 14.32 8.27
CA THR A 97 14.90 13.56 8.61
C THR A 97 15.00 13.02 10.05
N ASP A 98 13.98 13.27 10.85
CA ASP A 98 13.86 12.74 12.20
C ASP A 98 13.83 11.21 12.19
N TRP A 99 14.75 10.58 12.94
CA TRP A 99 14.90 9.12 12.95
C TRP A 99 13.63 8.37 13.39
N PRO A 100 12.91 8.74 14.47
CA PRO A 100 11.63 8.09 14.83
C PRO A 100 10.62 8.07 13.71
N ARG A 101 10.50 9.13 12.92
CA ARG A 101 9.58 9.18 11.76
C ARG A 101 10.04 8.25 10.63
N LEU A 102 11.34 8.21 10.38
CA LEU A 102 11.93 7.34 9.36
C LEU A 102 11.75 5.87 9.73
N ASP A 103 12.06 5.50 11.00
CA ASP A 103 11.90 4.15 11.53
C ASP A 103 10.43 3.70 11.45
N ALA A 104 9.48 4.52 11.91
CA ALA A 104 8.06 4.21 11.84
C ALA A 104 7.59 3.97 10.38
N MET A 105 8.06 4.78 9.43
CA MET A 105 7.75 4.58 8.01
C MET A 105 8.31 3.24 7.51
N LEU A 106 9.55 2.89 7.84
CA LEU A 106 10.16 1.64 7.41
C LEU A 106 9.49 0.42 8.07
N ARG A 107 9.18 0.50 9.35
CA ARG A 107 8.40 -0.53 10.06
C ARG A 107 7.06 -0.78 9.37
N LEU A 108 6.31 0.27 9.07
CA LEU A 108 5.00 0.13 8.43
C LEU A 108 5.10 -0.34 6.99
N ASN A 109 5.90 0.35 6.16
CA ASN A 109 5.92 0.12 4.71
C ASN A 109 6.65 -1.16 4.31
N VAL A 110 7.60 -1.65 5.14
CA VAL A 110 8.47 -2.79 4.83
C VAL A 110 8.20 -3.96 5.77
N LEU A 111 8.46 -3.79 7.08
CA LEU A 111 8.43 -4.91 8.02
C LEU A 111 7.02 -5.45 8.24
N ALA A 112 6.05 -4.58 8.52
CA ALA A 112 4.67 -4.99 8.73
C ALA A 112 4.07 -5.61 7.45
N LEU A 113 4.31 -5.01 6.30
CA LEU A 113 3.87 -5.56 5.01
C LEU A 113 4.48 -6.94 4.76
N ALA A 114 5.78 -7.10 4.98
CA ALA A 114 6.47 -8.39 4.82
C ALA A 114 5.90 -9.44 5.77
N ARG A 115 5.68 -9.08 7.05
CA ARG A 115 5.15 -9.98 8.08
C ARG A 115 3.73 -10.46 7.75
N LEU A 116 2.83 -9.53 7.36
CA LEU A 116 1.47 -9.85 6.92
C LEU A 116 1.47 -10.71 5.65
N THR A 117 2.30 -10.35 4.68
CA THR A 117 2.44 -11.11 3.42
C THR A 117 2.91 -12.53 3.69
N HIS A 118 3.93 -12.71 4.55
CA HIS A 118 4.47 -14.02 4.93
C HIS A 118 3.41 -14.87 5.63
N TRP A 119 2.73 -14.30 6.65
CA TRP A 119 1.66 -14.98 7.37
C TRP A 119 0.55 -15.46 6.44
N ALA A 120 0.05 -14.59 5.56
CA ALA A 120 -1.02 -14.94 4.63
C ALA A 120 -0.56 -15.96 3.57
N ALA A 121 0.66 -15.79 3.03
CA ALA A 121 1.21 -16.69 2.03
C ALA A 121 1.29 -18.13 2.53
N GLN A 122 1.77 -18.35 3.76
CA GLN A 122 1.83 -19.69 4.36
C GLN A 122 0.46 -20.36 4.41
N ARG A 123 -0.56 -19.65 4.89
CA ARG A 123 -1.92 -20.19 5.07
C ARG A 123 -2.66 -20.38 3.74
N MET A 124 -2.51 -19.42 2.85
CA MET A 124 -3.06 -19.51 1.50
C MET A 124 -2.40 -20.64 0.70
N ALA A 125 -1.10 -20.89 0.87
CA ALA A 125 -0.40 -22.00 0.21
C ALA A 125 -0.92 -23.36 0.68
N VAL A 126 -1.16 -23.54 1.97
CA VAL A 126 -1.79 -24.77 2.51
C VAL A 126 -3.19 -24.96 1.92
N ARG A 127 -4.00 -23.91 1.88
CA ARG A 127 -5.33 -23.91 1.26
C ARG A 127 -5.30 -24.03 -0.27
N ARG A 128 -4.14 -23.82 -0.89
CA ARG A 128 -3.91 -23.74 -2.35
C ARG A 128 -4.80 -22.70 -3.04
N SER A 129 -5.15 -21.63 -2.34
CA SER A 129 -5.99 -20.55 -2.87
C SER A 129 -5.78 -19.26 -2.09
N GLY A 130 -5.67 -18.14 -2.80
CA GLY A 130 -5.60 -16.81 -2.21
C GLY A 130 -5.06 -15.76 -3.16
N ALA A 131 -5.22 -14.49 -2.74
CA ALA A 131 -4.63 -13.35 -3.42
C ALA A 131 -4.06 -12.35 -2.41
N ILE A 132 -2.86 -11.87 -2.64
CA ILE A 132 -2.22 -10.82 -1.85
C ILE A 132 -2.02 -9.62 -2.78
N VAL A 133 -2.49 -8.45 -2.37
CA VAL A 133 -2.29 -7.20 -3.12
C VAL A 133 -1.53 -6.22 -2.25
N ASN A 134 -0.35 -5.84 -2.70
CA ASN A 134 0.54 -4.92 -2.01
C ASN A 134 0.54 -3.55 -2.70
N LEU A 135 0.24 -2.48 -1.97
CA LEU A 135 0.26 -1.11 -2.47
C LEU A 135 1.71 -0.60 -2.53
N SER A 136 2.25 -0.58 -3.75
CA SER A 136 3.52 0.04 -4.08
C SER A 136 3.30 1.52 -4.51
N ALA A 137 4.08 2.05 -5.41
CA ALA A 137 3.95 3.39 -5.96
C ALA A 137 4.61 3.48 -7.34
N ALA A 138 4.26 4.49 -8.13
CA ALA A 138 4.92 4.73 -9.42
C ALA A 138 6.43 5.04 -9.29
N VAL A 139 6.87 5.54 -8.13
CA VAL A 139 8.31 5.82 -7.86
C VAL A 139 9.11 4.58 -7.46
N ALA A 140 8.50 3.41 -7.37
CA ALA A 140 9.15 2.17 -6.91
C ALA A 140 10.24 1.62 -7.83
N THR A 141 10.38 2.16 -9.04
CA THR A 141 11.32 1.63 -10.06
C THR A 141 12.61 2.44 -10.18
N ARG A 142 12.77 3.50 -9.38
CA ARG A 142 13.92 4.40 -9.47
C ARG A 142 14.28 5.03 -8.13
N PRO A 143 15.54 5.44 -7.96
CA PRO A 143 15.91 6.30 -6.83
C PRO A 143 15.30 7.69 -7.00
N VAL A 144 14.78 8.27 -5.91
CA VAL A 144 14.18 9.61 -5.91
C VAL A 144 14.84 10.45 -4.83
N PRO A 145 15.70 11.44 -5.20
CA PRO A 145 16.27 12.38 -4.24
C PRO A 145 15.18 13.11 -3.47
N PHE A 146 15.41 13.41 -2.20
CA PHE A 146 14.45 13.98 -1.23
C PHE A 146 13.21 13.11 -0.92
N PHE A 147 13.19 11.89 -1.47
CA PHE A 147 12.16 10.89 -1.23
C PHE A 147 12.78 9.48 -1.11
N ALA A 148 14.07 9.44 -0.77
CA ALA A 148 14.92 8.26 -0.89
C ALA A 148 14.39 7.04 -0.13
N ALA A 149 14.12 7.18 1.17
CA ALA A 149 13.66 6.07 1.99
C ALA A 149 12.27 5.57 1.58
N TYR A 150 11.35 6.48 1.24
CA TYR A 150 10.03 6.09 0.74
C TYR A 150 10.11 5.34 -0.59
N ALA A 151 10.86 5.87 -1.57
CA ALA A 151 11.03 5.21 -2.86
C ALA A 151 11.68 3.82 -2.69
N ALA A 152 12.68 3.71 -1.81
CA ALA A 152 13.31 2.42 -1.47
C ALA A 152 12.32 1.45 -0.81
N SER A 153 11.47 1.91 0.12
CA SER A 153 10.43 1.09 0.73
C SER A 153 9.44 0.55 -0.32
N LYS A 154 9.06 1.38 -1.29
CA LYS A 154 8.14 0.97 -2.37
C LYS A 154 8.82 0.09 -3.44
N ALA A 155 10.14 0.25 -3.62
CA ALA A 155 10.94 -0.68 -4.44
C ALA A 155 11.01 -2.08 -3.80
N PHE A 156 11.19 -2.17 -2.47
CA PHE A 156 11.06 -3.43 -1.74
C PHE A 156 9.70 -4.08 -1.99
N VAL A 157 8.61 -3.34 -1.82
CA VAL A 157 7.24 -3.86 -2.05
C VAL A 157 7.06 -4.35 -3.48
N ASN A 158 7.56 -3.60 -4.46
CA ASN A 158 7.50 -3.99 -5.87
C ASN A 158 8.23 -5.31 -6.13
N ASN A 159 9.48 -5.40 -5.67
CA ASN A 159 10.34 -6.55 -5.97
C ASN A 159 9.86 -7.82 -5.25
N VAL A 160 9.56 -7.74 -3.96
CA VAL A 160 9.07 -8.91 -3.21
C VAL A 160 7.74 -9.40 -3.76
N SER A 161 6.82 -8.51 -4.12
CA SER A 161 5.52 -8.91 -4.68
C SER A 161 5.66 -9.64 -6.01
N GLN A 162 6.54 -9.15 -6.89
CA GLN A 162 6.76 -9.78 -8.19
C GLN A 162 7.46 -11.13 -8.06
N ALA A 163 8.45 -11.28 -7.16
CA ALA A 163 9.10 -12.56 -6.90
C ALA A 163 8.09 -13.58 -6.35
N LEU A 164 7.36 -13.21 -5.30
CA LEU A 164 6.35 -14.06 -4.69
C LEU A 164 5.21 -14.45 -5.64
N HIS A 165 4.89 -13.61 -6.64
CA HIS A 165 3.92 -13.98 -7.67
C HIS A 165 4.34 -15.25 -8.41
N TYR A 166 5.63 -15.41 -8.74
CA TYR A 166 6.15 -16.61 -9.40
C TYR A 166 6.30 -17.77 -8.43
N GLU A 167 6.84 -17.55 -7.26
CA GLU A 167 7.08 -18.59 -6.25
C GLU A 167 5.77 -19.27 -5.82
N LEU A 168 4.70 -18.48 -5.59
CA LEU A 168 3.45 -18.98 -5.05
C LEU A 168 2.43 -19.42 -6.11
N LYS A 169 2.73 -19.21 -7.39
CA LYS A 169 1.82 -19.57 -8.49
C LYS A 169 1.49 -21.06 -8.50
N ALA A 170 2.48 -21.94 -8.28
CA ALA A 170 2.30 -23.39 -8.29
C ALA A 170 1.38 -23.89 -7.17
N VAL A 171 1.27 -23.14 -6.08
CA VAL A 171 0.38 -23.44 -4.94
C VAL A 171 -0.94 -22.65 -4.99
N GLY A 172 -1.28 -22.07 -6.14
CA GLY A 172 -2.58 -21.43 -6.35
C GLY A 172 -2.75 -20.07 -5.68
N VAL A 173 -1.66 -19.41 -5.26
CA VAL A 173 -1.69 -18.08 -4.64
C VAL A 173 -1.14 -17.04 -5.60
N SER A 174 -1.81 -15.89 -5.71
CA SER A 174 -1.33 -14.76 -6.51
C SER A 174 -0.87 -13.62 -5.61
N VAL A 175 0.25 -12.99 -5.98
CA VAL A 175 0.72 -11.76 -5.33
C VAL A 175 0.81 -10.66 -6.38
N SER A 176 0.24 -9.49 -6.08
CA SER A 176 0.13 -8.36 -6.99
C SER A 176 0.80 -7.12 -6.41
N ALA A 177 1.65 -6.43 -7.17
CA ALA A 177 2.07 -5.08 -6.88
C ALA A 177 1.17 -4.07 -7.61
N VAL A 178 0.58 -3.12 -6.89
CA VAL A 178 -0.21 -2.04 -7.49
C VAL A 178 0.54 -0.72 -7.36
N HIS A 179 0.69 0.00 -8.47
CA HIS A 179 1.49 1.22 -8.58
C HIS A 179 0.61 2.43 -8.88
N PRO A 180 0.01 3.06 -7.86
CA PRO A 180 -0.70 4.32 -8.08
C PRO A 180 0.29 5.46 -8.32
N PRO A 181 -0.10 6.48 -9.11
CA PRO A 181 0.52 7.81 -9.09
C PRO A 181 0.18 8.53 -7.76
N ALA A 182 0.40 9.83 -7.69
CA ALA A 182 -0.10 10.63 -6.58
C ALA A 182 -1.63 10.51 -6.45
N VAL A 183 -2.12 10.25 -5.23
CA VAL A 183 -3.54 10.04 -4.94
C VAL A 183 -4.04 11.12 -4.00
N ARG A 184 -5.23 11.66 -4.27
CA ARG A 184 -5.88 12.63 -3.39
C ARG A 184 -6.43 11.95 -2.15
N THR A 185 -5.61 11.84 -1.11
CA THR A 185 -5.95 11.26 0.20
C THR A 185 -5.29 12.07 1.31
N GLY A 186 -5.63 11.78 2.57
CA GLY A 186 -4.93 12.30 3.75
C GLY A 186 -3.45 11.94 3.84
N PHE A 187 -2.96 11.03 3.00
CA PHE A 187 -1.56 10.63 2.89
C PHE A 187 -0.60 11.82 2.65
N ALA A 188 -1.01 12.77 1.78
CA ALA A 188 -0.22 13.97 1.50
C ALA A 188 -0.28 15.01 2.65
N SER A 189 -1.32 14.97 3.49
CA SER A 189 -1.47 15.89 4.61
C SER A 189 -0.73 15.45 5.87
N ALA A 190 -0.42 14.17 6.00
CA ALA A 190 0.36 13.64 7.11
C ALA A 190 1.83 14.10 7.03
N ASP A 191 2.33 14.35 5.81
CA ASP A 191 3.66 14.92 5.56
C ASP A 191 3.52 16.41 5.15
N LYS A 192 3.01 17.23 6.08
CA LYS A 192 2.62 18.64 5.88
C LYS A 192 3.73 19.55 5.31
N ALA A 193 4.97 19.09 5.29
CA ALA A 193 6.10 19.96 4.97
C ALA A 193 6.37 20.14 3.48
N ASN A 194 6.15 19.14 2.59
CA ASN A 194 6.82 19.26 1.27
C ASN A 194 6.10 18.67 0.05
N LEU A 195 5.18 17.71 0.16
CA LEU A 195 4.54 17.12 -1.05
C LEU A 195 3.61 18.11 -1.79
N GLY A 196 3.00 19.04 -1.07
CA GLY A 196 2.09 20.03 -1.68
C GLY A 196 2.78 21.15 -2.47
N SER A 197 4.08 21.37 -2.25
CA SER A 197 4.90 22.38 -2.94
C SER A 197 5.73 21.80 -4.07
N THR A 198 5.78 20.48 -4.23
CA THR A 198 6.59 19.86 -5.27
C THR A 198 5.99 20.12 -6.65
N LEU A 199 6.83 20.45 -7.60
CA LEU A 199 6.48 20.61 -9.02
C LEU A 199 5.72 19.39 -9.56
N VAL A 200 5.97 18.21 -8.98
CA VAL A 200 5.31 16.95 -9.32
C VAL A 200 3.79 17.01 -9.16
N LEU A 201 3.28 17.50 -8.00
CA LEU A 201 1.83 17.57 -7.79
C LEU A 201 1.15 18.65 -8.66
N LYS A 202 1.92 19.66 -9.09
CA LYS A 202 1.42 20.70 -10.01
C LYS A 202 1.39 20.24 -11.46
N LEU A 203 2.37 19.40 -11.85
CA LEU A 203 2.52 18.96 -13.24
C LEU A 203 1.78 17.66 -13.55
N PHE A 204 1.52 16.81 -12.54
CA PHE A 204 0.94 15.49 -12.76
C PHE A 204 -0.45 15.37 -12.12
N PRO A 205 -1.48 15.02 -12.89
CA PRO A 205 -2.81 14.84 -12.35
C PRO A 205 -2.85 13.71 -11.32
N THR A 206 -3.51 13.99 -10.21
CA THR A 206 -3.76 13.02 -9.15
C THR A 206 -4.97 12.16 -9.49
N VAL A 207 -4.96 10.90 -9.03
CA VAL A 207 -6.13 10.03 -9.14
C VAL A 207 -6.95 10.02 -7.85
N GLY A 208 -8.24 9.72 -7.96
CA GLY A 208 -9.08 9.53 -6.77
C GLY A 208 -8.86 8.15 -6.13
N PRO A 209 -9.09 8.01 -4.80
CA PRO A 209 -8.91 6.74 -4.09
C PRO A 209 -9.81 5.62 -4.64
N LYS A 210 -11.01 5.92 -5.10
CA LYS A 210 -11.93 4.96 -5.72
C LYS A 210 -11.37 4.33 -7.00
N THR A 211 -10.58 5.07 -7.79
CA THR A 211 -9.93 4.54 -8.99
C THR A 211 -8.88 3.51 -8.61
N VAL A 212 -8.07 3.80 -7.58
CA VAL A 212 -7.08 2.87 -7.06
C VAL A 212 -7.75 1.63 -6.46
N ALA A 213 -8.80 1.81 -5.67
CA ALA A 213 -9.56 0.71 -5.07
C ALA A 213 -10.09 -0.26 -6.12
N ARG A 214 -10.68 0.24 -7.21
CA ARG A 214 -11.13 -0.62 -8.33
C ARG A 214 -9.98 -1.39 -8.98
N ALA A 215 -8.81 -0.76 -9.12
CA ALA A 215 -7.63 -1.43 -9.67
C ALA A 215 -7.11 -2.55 -8.74
N VAL A 216 -7.13 -2.32 -7.43
CA VAL A 216 -6.77 -3.32 -6.40
C VAL A 216 -7.69 -4.54 -6.47
N LEU A 217 -9.02 -4.34 -6.48
CA LEU A 217 -9.97 -5.45 -6.56
C LEU A 217 -9.79 -6.24 -7.87
N ARG A 218 -9.62 -5.56 -9.00
CA ARG A 218 -9.32 -6.21 -10.29
C ARG A 218 -7.98 -6.95 -10.30
N ALA A 219 -6.95 -6.44 -9.58
CA ALA A 219 -5.66 -7.10 -9.46
C ALA A 219 -5.81 -8.46 -8.76
N ALA A 220 -6.55 -8.50 -7.64
CA ALA A 220 -6.86 -9.72 -6.92
C ALA A 220 -7.67 -10.71 -7.77
N GLU A 221 -8.74 -10.24 -8.45
CA GLU A 221 -9.61 -11.08 -9.27
C GLU A 221 -8.88 -11.68 -10.47
N ARG A 222 -8.11 -10.85 -11.19
CA ARG A 222 -7.41 -11.23 -12.42
C ARG A 222 -6.02 -11.81 -12.18
N ARG A 223 -5.61 -11.94 -10.93
CA ARG A 223 -4.31 -12.49 -10.53
C ARG A 223 -3.14 -11.82 -11.26
N ARG A 224 -3.17 -10.49 -11.36
CA ARG A 224 -2.17 -9.71 -12.09
C ARG A 224 -0.90 -9.56 -11.26
N ARG A 225 0.28 -9.84 -11.83
CA ARG A 225 1.58 -9.63 -11.18
C ARG A 225 1.82 -8.17 -10.80
N SER A 226 1.53 -7.26 -11.74
CA SER A 226 1.77 -5.83 -11.58
C SER A 226 0.65 -5.04 -12.25
N VAL A 227 0.19 -3.97 -11.59
CA VAL A 227 -0.85 -3.07 -12.10
C VAL A 227 -0.39 -1.64 -11.94
N ILE A 228 -0.19 -0.96 -13.06
CA ILE A 228 0.17 0.46 -13.13
C ILE A 228 -1.12 1.25 -13.37
N ILE A 229 -1.36 2.30 -12.57
CA ILE A 229 -2.58 3.08 -12.63
C ILE A 229 -2.34 4.41 -13.35
N GLY A 230 -2.95 4.53 -14.52
CA GLY A 230 -2.91 5.73 -15.36
C GLY A 230 -1.64 5.85 -16.21
N PRO A 231 -1.70 6.66 -17.29
CA PRO A 231 -0.61 6.78 -18.24
C PRO A 231 0.65 7.40 -17.64
N ILE A 232 0.51 8.32 -16.70
CA ILE A 232 1.63 9.01 -16.07
C ILE A 232 2.48 8.07 -15.24
N ALA A 233 1.86 7.21 -14.41
CA ALA A 233 2.59 6.17 -13.69
C ALA A 233 3.32 5.25 -14.67
N GLY A 234 2.70 4.91 -15.80
CA GLY A 234 3.30 4.13 -16.87
C GLY A 234 4.54 4.82 -17.47
N ILE A 235 4.45 6.10 -17.77
CA ILE A 235 5.59 6.90 -18.27
C ILE A 235 6.70 6.96 -17.22
N VAL A 236 6.37 7.30 -15.97
CA VAL A 236 7.34 7.37 -14.87
C VAL A 236 8.07 6.03 -14.70
N MET A 237 7.35 4.92 -14.70
CA MET A 237 7.97 3.59 -14.56
C MET A 237 8.73 3.16 -15.81
N GLY A 238 8.21 3.47 -17.00
CA GLY A 238 8.84 3.11 -18.28
C GLY A 238 10.15 3.85 -18.53
N THR A 239 10.19 5.15 -18.25
CA THR A 239 11.42 5.94 -18.41
C THR A 239 12.54 5.50 -17.47
N ALA A 240 12.22 4.93 -16.31
CA ALA A 240 13.23 4.38 -15.39
C ALA A 240 14.05 3.23 -16.00
N VAL A 241 13.51 2.56 -17.02
CA VAL A 241 14.19 1.41 -17.67
C VAL A 241 15.14 1.88 -18.78
N VAL A 242 14.80 2.97 -19.46
CA VAL A 242 15.53 3.39 -20.69
C VAL A 242 16.41 4.61 -20.49
N MET A 243 16.18 5.42 -19.44
CA MET A 243 16.95 6.63 -19.19
C MET A 243 18.28 6.29 -18.48
N PRO A 244 19.43 6.84 -18.94
CA PRO A 244 20.70 6.70 -18.23
C PRO A 244 20.59 7.20 -16.79
N ARG A 245 21.10 6.41 -15.83
CA ARG A 245 20.91 6.65 -14.39
C ARG A 245 21.28 8.06 -13.92
N GLY A 246 22.35 8.64 -14.45
CA GLY A 246 22.78 10.00 -14.09
C GLY A 246 21.77 11.06 -14.50
N LEU A 247 21.21 10.95 -15.71
CA LEU A 247 20.16 11.85 -16.20
C LEU A 247 18.85 11.68 -15.44
N ASP A 248 18.47 10.44 -15.13
CA ASP A 248 17.29 10.12 -14.35
C ASP A 248 17.36 10.73 -12.94
N LEU A 249 18.50 10.58 -12.26
CA LEU A 249 18.75 11.18 -10.94
C LEU A 249 18.70 12.71 -10.96
N ALA A 250 19.34 13.34 -11.95
CA ALA A 250 19.32 14.79 -12.10
C ALA A 250 17.90 15.31 -12.32
N PHE A 251 17.14 14.66 -13.21
CA PHE A 251 15.76 14.99 -13.50
C PHE A 251 14.85 14.81 -12.26
N MET A 252 14.96 13.69 -11.57
CA MET A 252 14.18 13.43 -10.35
C MET A 252 14.57 14.40 -9.21
N SER A 253 15.85 14.75 -9.10
CA SER A 253 16.30 15.76 -8.12
C SER A 253 15.65 17.13 -8.37
N LEU A 254 15.55 17.53 -9.63
CA LEU A 254 14.88 18.80 -9.99
C LEU A 254 13.39 18.77 -9.65
N LEU A 255 12.71 17.64 -9.94
CA LEU A 255 11.26 17.47 -9.70
C LEU A 255 10.89 17.45 -8.22
N PHE A 256 11.71 16.79 -7.38
CA PHE A 256 11.40 16.58 -5.96
C PHE A 256 12.12 17.54 -5.01
N ARG A 257 12.99 18.41 -5.55
CA ARG A 257 13.66 19.43 -4.75
C ARG A 257 12.63 20.42 -4.21
N SER A 258 12.45 20.42 -2.88
CA SER A 258 11.71 21.48 -2.22
C SER A 258 12.53 22.78 -2.25
N PRO A 259 11.93 23.93 -2.54
CA PRO A 259 12.59 25.20 -2.22
C PRO A 259 12.91 25.18 -0.71
N ARG A 260 14.17 25.37 -0.33
CA ARG A 260 14.54 25.57 1.07
C ARG A 260 13.67 26.72 1.60
N ALA A 261 12.97 26.51 2.70
CA ALA A 261 12.53 27.61 3.51
C ALA A 261 13.81 28.30 3.97
N SER A 262 14.08 29.48 3.42
CA SER A 262 15.15 30.40 3.81
C SER A 262 14.84 30.96 5.18
#